data_7428e267275043c26bd0e904709f0dac
#
_entry.id   7428e267275043c26bd0e904709f0dac
#
_cell.length_a   1.000
_cell.length_b   1.000
_cell.length_c   1.000
_cell.angle_alpha   90.00
_cell.angle_beta   90.00
_cell.angle_gamma   90.00
#
_symmetry.space_group_name_H-M   'P 1'
#
loop_
_entity.id
_entity.type
_entity.pdbx_description
1 polymer ?
#
loop_
_entity_poly.entity_id
_entity_poly.type
_entity_poly.pdbx_seq_one_letter_code
_entity_poly.pdbx_strand_id
1 'polypeptide(L)'
;SRDYRLGKEFIYGLPELNKPAIEQSKRIANPGCFATAIQLGLLPLAKTHELKDEVHIHALTGSTGAGQSPVPTTHFSWRANNVSVYKPFVHQHLDEIKRSLTQLQPGFDQALNFLPVRGNFSRGIFASLYMHTDLNVEEIQDLYHEFYANHPFVLLSQQNPSLKQVVNTNKCIIHVEKHEDKKLIISMIDNLIKGASGQA
;
A
#
# COMPACT_ATOMS: atom_id res chain seq x y z
N SER A 1 -1.80 -11.19 12.04
CA SER A 1 -1.72 -11.44 13.49
C SER A 1 -0.44 -10.81 14.02
N ARG A 2 -0.53 -10.08 15.14
CA ARG A 2 0.63 -9.55 15.87
C ARG A 2 1.39 -10.62 16.66
N ASP A 3 0.89 -11.84 16.70
CA ASP A 3 1.53 -12.96 17.38
C ASP A 3 2.43 -13.70 16.37
N TYR A 4 3.73 -13.57 16.51
CA TYR A 4 4.74 -14.23 15.67
C TYR A 4 4.62 -15.75 15.66
N ARG A 5 4.07 -16.36 16.72
CA ARG A 5 3.84 -17.81 16.80
C ARG A 5 2.78 -18.25 15.82
N LEU A 6 1.74 -17.43 15.61
CA LEU A 6 0.68 -17.69 14.63
C LEU A 6 1.11 -17.37 13.19
N GLY A 7 2.14 -16.55 13.00
CA GLY A 7 2.63 -16.14 11.68
C GLY A 7 3.18 -17.29 10.82
N LYS A 8 3.60 -18.40 11.44
CA LYS A 8 4.04 -19.61 10.72
C LYS A 8 2.87 -20.47 10.21
N GLU A 9 1.68 -20.28 10.77
CA GLU A 9 0.48 -21.07 10.44
C GLU A 9 -0.44 -20.38 9.42
N PHE A 10 -0.21 -19.09 9.15
CA PHE A 10 -1.06 -18.29 8.28
C PHE A 10 -0.29 -17.82 7.05
N ILE A 11 -0.93 -17.95 5.90
CA ILE A 11 -0.45 -17.34 4.65
C ILE A 11 -0.84 -15.86 4.63
N TYR A 12 0.10 -15.00 4.27
CA TYR A 12 -0.17 -13.58 4.10
C TYR A 12 -1.06 -13.36 2.87
N GLY A 13 -2.25 -12.81 3.12
CA GLY A 13 -3.38 -12.77 2.19
C GLY A 13 -3.33 -11.59 1.21
N LEU A 14 -2.20 -11.38 0.54
CA LEU A 14 -2.08 -10.45 -0.58
C LEU A 14 -2.04 -11.25 -1.89
N PRO A 15 -3.17 -11.35 -2.64
CA PRO A 15 -3.24 -12.20 -3.84
C PRO A 15 -2.23 -11.82 -4.91
N GLU A 16 -1.91 -10.53 -5.03
CA GLU A 16 -0.94 -10.03 -6.00
C GLU A 16 0.49 -10.51 -5.72
N LEU A 17 0.74 -11.03 -4.52
CA LEU A 17 2.03 -11.60 -4.11
C LEU A 17 1.96 -13.11 -3.93
N ASN A 18 0.90 -13.65 -3.34
CA ASN A 18 0.85 -15.00 -2.78
C ASN A 18 -0.31 -15.86 -3.30
N LYS A 19 -0.89 -15.54 -4.47
CA LYS A 19 -2.09 -16.23 -4.98
C LYS A 19 -2.00 -17.76 -4.90
N PRO A 20 -0.95 -18.44 -5.39
CA PRO A 20 -0.89 -19.91 -5.34
C PRO A 20 -0.89 -20.49 -3.92
N ALA A 21 -0.25 -19.79 -2.97
CA ALA A 21 -0.22 -20.22 -1.57
C ALA A 21 -1.56 -19.97 -0.88
N ILE A 22 -2.26 -18.88 -1.23
CA ILE A 22 -3.61 -18.56 -0.71
C ILE A 22 -4.61 -19.63 -1.14
N GLU A 23 -4.59 -20.04 -2.41
CA GLU A 23 -5.50 -21.04 -2.96
C GLU A 23 -5.37 -22.41 -2.25
N GLN A 24 -4.22 -22.73 -1.72
CA GLN A 24 -3.94 -23.98 -1.01
C GLN A 24 -4.10 -23.88 0.51
N SER A 25 -4.34 -22.69 1.05
CA SER A 25 -4.35 -22.45 2.49
C SER A 25 -5.77 -22.40 3.06
N LYS A 26 -5.92 -22.95 4.28
CA LYS A 26 -7.13 -22.80 5.09
C LYS A 26 -7.02 -21.64 6.09
N ARG A 27 -5.86 -21.02 6.22
CA ARG A 27 -5.59 -19.97 7.22
C ARG A 27 -4.89 -18.80 6.54
N ILE A 28 -5.57 -17.69 6.44
CA ILE A 28 -5.11 -16.50 5.75
C ILE A 28 -5.07 -15.33 6.73
N ALA A 29 -3.94 -14.64 6.78
CA ALA A 29 -3.78 -13.39 7.51
C ALA A 29 -4.05 -12.21 6.57
N ASN A 30 -5.18 -11.55 6.75
CA ASN A 30 -5.56 -10.42 5.90
C ASN A 30 -4.61 -9.23 6.10
N PRO A 31 -4.09 -8.61 5.02
CA PRO A 31 -3.21 -7.45 5.08
C PRO A 31 -3.83 -6.22 5.77
N GLY A 32 -2.99 -5.38 6.35
CA GLY A 32 -3.41 -4.06 6.80
C GLY A 32 -3.64 -3.11 5.62
N CYS A 33 -4.54 -2.13 5.79
CA CYS A 33 -4.97 -1.27 4.69
C CYS A 33 -3.84 -0.42 4.08
N PHE A 34 -3.00 0.23 4.89
CA PHE A 34 -1.83 0.92 4.37
C PHE A 34 -0.80 -0.05 3.79
N ALA A 35 -0.61 -1.22 4.43
CA ALA A 35 0.28 -2.23 3.90
C ALA A 35 -0.14 -2.65 2.50
N THR A 36 -1.44 -2.88 2.26
CA THR A 36 -1.98 -3.18 0.93
C THR A 36 -1.64 -2.09 -0.08
N ALA A 37 -1.98 -0.82 0.21
CA ALA A 37 -1.74 0.28 -0.74
C ALA A 37 -0.26 0.46 -1.06
N ILE A 38 0.60 0.45 -0.04
CA ILE A 38 2.04 0.67 -0.20
C ILE A 38 2.71 -0.50 -0.92
N GLN A 39 2.39 -1.73 -0.55
CA GLN A 39 2.94 -2.91 -1.20
C GLN A 39 2.57 -2.96 -2.68
N LEU A 40 1.30 -2.73 -3.02
CA LEU A 40 0.89 -2.68 -4.43
C LEU A 40 1.64 -1.60 -5.22
N GLY A 41 2.05 -0.52 -4.59
CA GLY A 41 2.95 0.46 -5.20
C GLY A 41 4.39 -0.02 -5.36
N LEU A 42 4.89 -0.93 -4.53
CA LEU A 42 6.33 -1.28 -4.49
C LEU A 42 6.66 -2.68 -5.03
N LEU A 43 5.70 -3.61 -5.08
CA LEU A 43 5.97 -5.02 -5.48
C LEU A 43 6.63 -5.16 -6.86
N PRO A 44 6.22 -4.42 -7.93
CA PRO A 44 6.89 -4.53 -9.23
C PRO A 44 8.38 -4.19 -9.15
N LEU A 45 8.72 -3.13 -8.41
CA LEU A 45 10.10 -2.70 -8.23
C LEU A 45 10.91 -3.67 -7.36
N ALA A 46 10.31 -4.24 -6.32
CA ALA A 46 10.95 -5.28 -5.52
C ALA A 46 11.23 -6.54 -6.34
N LYS A 47 10.30 -6.92 -7.23
CA LYS A 47 10.44 -8.09 -8.11
C LYS A 47 11.63 -7.98 -9.05
N THR A 48 11.95 -6.78 -9.50
CA THR A 48 13.07 -6.50 -10.40
C THR A 48 14.32 -5.98 -9.67
N HIS A 49 14.30 -5.96 -8.36
CA HIS A 49 15.40 -5.47 -7.50
C HIS A 49 15.73 -3.98 -7.70
N GLU A 50 14.72 -3.18 -8.04
CA GLU A 50 14.83 -1.74 -8.29
C GLU A 50 14.56 -0.85 -7.06
N LEU A 51 14.40 -1.46 -5.88
CA LEU A 51 14.39 -0.75 -4.59
C LEU A 51 15.84 -0.65 -4.08
N LYS A 52 16.62 0.27 -4.66
CA LYS A 52 18.06 0.43 -4.41
C LYS A 52 18.37 1.56 -3.42
N ASP A 53 17.37 2.37 -3.09
CA ASP A 53 17.49 3.54 -2.22
C ASP A 53 16.33 3.60 -1.24
N GLU A 54 16.38 4.55 -0.29
CA GLU A 54 15.31 4.77 0.66
C GLU A 54 13.99 5.16 -0.05
N VAL A 55 12.89 4.69 0.50
CA VAL A 55 11.56 4.97 -0.02
C VAL A 55 10.84 5.97 0.89
N HIS A 56 10.47 7.11 0.35
CA HIS A 56 9.65 8.09 1.03
C HIS A 56 8.17 7.84 0.75
N ILE A 57 7.38 7.72 1.82
CA ILE A 57 5.98 7.32 1.74
C ILE A 57 5.15 8.32 2.52
N HIS A 58 4.32 9.08 1.82
CA HIS A 58 3.32 9.94 2.42
C HIS A 58 1.93 9.41 2.06
N ALA A 59 1.17 8.93 3.05
CA ALA A 59 -0.11 8.33 2.77
C ALA A 59 -1.23 8.88 3.65
N LEU A 60 -2.30 9.35 2.98
CA LEU A 60 -3.52 9.83 3.62
C LEU A 60 -4.54 8.69 3.72
N THR A 61 -5.19 8.57 4.87
CA THR A 61 -6.31 7.64 5.06
C THR A 61 -7.56 8.33 5.57
N GLY A 62 -8.71 7.80 5.17
CA GLY A 62 -9.98 8.19 5.74
C GLY A 62 -10.10 7.88 7.24
N SER A 63 -11.00 8.58 7.93
CA SER A 63 -11.20 8.44 9.37
C SER A 63 -11.65 7.05 9.81
N THR A 64 -12.33 6.29 8.95
CA THR A 64 -12.78 4.91 9.22
C THR A 64 -11.64 3.92 9.44
N GLY A 65 -10.41 4.24 8.99
CA GLY A 65 -9.23 3.44 9.27
C GLY A 65 -8.83 3.37 10.74
N ALA A 66 -9.43 4.20 11.60
CA ALA A 66 -9.23 4.14 13.05
C ALA A 66 -9.94 2.96 13.74
N GLY A 67 -10.87 2.29 13.06
CA GLY A 67 -11.73 1.25 13.62
C GLY A 67 -13.00 1.80 14.26
N GLN A 68 -13.76 0.91 14.91
CA GLN A 68 -15.08 1.24 15.48
C GLN A 68 -15.01 1.91 16.85
N SER A 69 -13.94 1.66 17.62
CA SER A 69 -13.82 2.23 18.95
C SER A 69 -13.58 3.75 18.88
N PRO A 70 -14.47 4.58 19.46
CA PRO A 70 -14.29 6.02 19.47
C PRO A 70 -13.03 6.42 20.24
N VAL A 71 -12.29 7.37 19.68
CA VAL A 71 -11.14 8.02 20.33
C VAL A 71 -11.22 9.53 20.11
N PRO A 72 -10.60 10.36 20.94
CA PRO A 72 -10.71 11.83 20.82
C PRO A 72 -10.43 12.35 19.41
N THR A 73 -9.41 11.79 18.73
CA THR A 73 -9.00 12.21 17.37
C THR A 73 -9.93 11.74 16.25
N THR A 74 -10.92 10.90 16.55
CA THR A 74 -11.98 10.49 15.61
C THR A 74 -13.33 11.18 15.88
N HIS A 75 -13.43 11.95 16.96
CA HIS A 75 -14.61 12.75 17.24
C HIS A 75 -14.88 13.75 16.10
N PHE A 76 -16.16 13.92 15.74
CA PHE A 76 -16.55 14.75 14.58
C PHE A 76 -15.93 16.15 14.62
N SER A 77 -16.11 16.87 15.74
CA SER A 77 -15.61 18.25 15.87
C SER A 77 -14.08 18.36 15.81
N TRP A 78 -13.38 17.30 16.22
CA TRP A 78 -11.91 17.26 16.10
C TRP A 78 -11.46 16.94 14.68
N ARG A 79 -12.19 16.05 13.98
CA ARG A 79 -11.82 15.55 12.64
C ARG A 79 -12.30 16.44 11.51
N ALA A 80 -13.41 17.15 11.67
CA ALA A 80 -13.94 18.03 10.64
C ALA A 80 -12.93 19.13 10.28
N ASN A 81 -12.67 19.31 8.98
CA ASN A 81 -11.70 20.27 8.43
C ASN A 81 -10.28 20.16 9.02
N ASN A 82 -9.86 18.95 9.41
CA ASN A 82 -8.58 18.72 10.07
C ASN A 82 -7.85 17.51 9.48
N VAL A 83 -6.53 17.61 9.37
CA VAL A 83 -5.61 16.52 9.03
C VAL A 83 -4.55 16.38 10.10
N SER A 84 -4.08 15.16 10.35
CA SER A 84 -3.07 14.92 11.37
C SER A 84 -2.18 13.73 11.04
N VAL A 85 -0.88 13.89 11.27
CA VAL A 85 0.09 12.81 11.24
C VAL A 85 -0.08 11.94 12.50
N TYR A 86 0.14 10.63 12.37
CA TYR A 86 0.17 9.72 13.52
C TYR A 86 1.17 8.59 13.29
N LYS A 87 1.87 8.17 14.35
CA LYS A 87 2.88 7.12 14.31
C LYS A 87 3.90 7.25 13.16
N PRO A 88 4.49 8.46 12.91
CA PRO A 88 5.49 8.62 11.85
C PRO A 88 6.66 7.65 12.08
N PHE A 89 7.13 6.98 11.03
CA PHE A 89 8.27 6.05 11.00
C PHE A 89 8.14 4.78 11.87
N VAL A 90 7.08 4.65 12.67
CA VAL A 90 6.88 3.52 13.62
C VAL A 90 5.52 2.84 13.46
N HIS A 91 4.88 3.02 12.31
CA HIS A 91 3.57 2.41 12.06
C HIS A 91 3.70 0.89 11.92
N GLN A 92 2.77 0.15 12.58
CA GLN A 92 2.82 -1.32 12.63
C GLN A 92 2.76 -2.03 11.27
N HIS A 93 2.30 -1.38 10.21
CA HIS A 93 2.28 -1.95 8.86
C HIS A 93 3.66 -2.00 8.20
N LEU A 94 4.68 -1.31 8.73
CA LEU A 94 6.04 -1.37 8.19
C LEU A 94 6.61 -2.78 8.22
N ASP A 95 6.31 -3.57 9.25
CA ASP A 95 6.79 -4.95 9.35
C ASP A 95 6.18 -5.85 8.26
N GLU A 96 4.89 -5.64 7.94
CA GLU A 96 4.21 -6.35 6.86
C GLU A 96 4.84 -6.00 5.50
N ILE A 97 5.06 -4.69 5.26
CA ILE A 97 5.64 -4.18 4.02
C ILE A 97 7.04 -4.74 3.83
N LYS A 98 7.92 -4.59 4.83
CA LYS A 98 9.29 -5.09 4.76
C LYS A 98 9.35 -6.58 4.46
N ARG A 99 8.51 -7.39 5.11
CA ARG A 99 8.45 -8.84 4.86
C ARG A 99 8.13 -9.15 3.41
N SER A 100 7.13 -8.49 2.83
CA SER A 100 6.73 -8.72 1.43
C SER A 100 7.80 -8.26 0.44
N LEU A 101 8.44 -7.11 0.70
CA LEU A 101 9.53 -6.63 -0.15
C LEU A 101 10.73 -7.56 -0.08
N THR A 102 11.12 -8.02 1.12
CA THR A 102 12.23 -8.98 1.29
C THR A 102 11.93 -10.34 0.64
N GLN A 103 10.66 -10.76 0.55
CA GLN A 103 10.26 -11.97 -0.16
C GLN A 103 10.60 -11.89 -1.65
N LEU A 104 10.46 -10.73 -2.28
CA LEU A 104 10.73 -10.50 -3.70
C LEU A 104 12.16 -10.02 -3.97
N GLN A 105 12.70 -9.20 -3.06
CA GLN A 105 14.06 -8.67 -3.13
C GLN A 105 14.83 -9.12 -1.88
N PRO A 106 15.43 -10.34 -1.89
CA PRO A 106 16.25 -10.80 -0.77
C PRO A 106 17.39 -9.82 -0.46
N GLY A 107 17.58 -9.52 0.82
CA GLY A 107 18.57 -8.52 1.25
C GLY A 107 18.07 -7.07 1.21
N PHE A 108 16.79 -6.82 0.93
CA PHE A 108 16.21 -5.48 1.02
C PHE A 108 16.33 -4.93 2.45
N ASP A 109 17.10 -3.88 2.64
CA ASP A 109 17.40 -3.21 3.91
C ASP A 109 17.16 -1.71 3.90
N GLN A 110 16.71 -1.16 2.76
CA GLN A 110 16.50 0.27 2.58
C GLN A 110 15.45 0.83 3.54
N ALA A 111 15.61 2.08 3.93
CA ALA A 111 14.68 2.75 4.82
C ALA A 111 13.30 2.98 4.15
N LEU A 112 12.24 2.70 4.90
CA LEU A 112 10.87 3.05 4.52
C LEU A 112 10.42 4.23 5.39
N ASN A 113 10.55 5.44 4.85
CA ASN A 113 10.23 6.70 5.53
C ASN A 113 8.73 6.98 5.44
N PHE A 114 7.95 6.32 6.29
CA PHE A 114 6.50 6.35 6.23
C PHE A 114 5.88 7.41 7.15
N LEU A 115 5.14 8.34 6.54
CA LEU A 115 4.34 9.37 7.19
C LEU A 115 2.83 9.10 6.97
N PRO A 116 2.16 8.39 7.88
CA PRO A 116 0.72 8.20 7.80
C PRO A 116 -0.02 9.46 8.26
N VAL A 117 -0.99 9.89 7.45
CA VAL A 117 -1.82 11.06 7.70
C VAL A 117 -3.29 10.64 7.73
N ARG A 118 -4.03 11.08 8.74
CA ARG A 118 -5.48 10.93 8.76
C ARG A 118 -6.13 12.18 8.22
N GLY A 119 -6.91 11.99 7.13
CA GLY A 119 -7.58 13.06 6.41
C GLY A 119 -8.99 13.34 6.93
N ASN A 120 -9.57 14.42 6.41
CA ASN A 120 -10.94 14.86 6.66
C ASN A 120 -11.94 14.25 5.66
N PHE A 121 -11.87 12.93 5.51
CA PHE A 121 -12.82 12.16 4.70
C PHE A 121 -13.03 10.78 5.34
N SER A 122 -14.12 10.11 4.97
CA SER A 122 -14.49 8.85 5.62
C SER A 122 -13.69 7.66 5.12
N ARG A 123 -13.52 7.49 3.80
CA ARG A 123 -12.98 6.28 3.17
C ARG A 123 -11.92 6.60 2.13
N GLY A 124 -11.02 5.66 1.97
CA GLY A 124 -9.95 5.66 0.97
C GLY A 124 -8.56 5.81 1.58
N ILE A 125 -7.57 5.34 0.84
CA ILE A 125 -6.14 5.58 1.06
C ILE A 125 -5.58 6.15 -0.23
N PHE A 126 -4.89 7.27 -0.10
CA PHE A 126 -4.05 7.87 -1.13
C PHE A 126 -2.61 7.81 -0.66
N ALA A 127 -1.82 6.91 -1.24
CA ALA A 127 -0.40 6.78 -0.94
C ALA A 127 0.43 7.36 -2.09
N SER A 128 1.28 8.32 -1.78
CA SER A 128 2.33 8.81 -2.66
C SER A 128 3.68 8.29 -2.17
N LEU A 129 4.39 7.60 -3.05
CA LEU A 129 5.70 7.01 -2.78
C LEU A 129 6.69 7.60 -3.75
N TYR A 130 7.84 8.05 -3.28
CA TYR A 130 8.88 8.53 -4.17
C TYR A 130 10.27 8.06 -3.72
N MET A 131 11.12 7.85 -4.68
CA MET A 131 12.50 7.42 -4.50
C MET A 131 13.33 7.74 -5.73
N HIS A 132 14.65 7.66 -5.60
CA HIS A 132 15.56 7.77 -6.73
C HIS A 132 15.38 6.62 -7.74
N THR A 133 15.67 6.88 -9.02
CA THR A 133 15.64 5.87 -10.08
C THR A 133 16.50 6.29 -11.27
N ASP A 134 17.23 5.31 -11.81
CA ASP A 134 17.93 5.43 -13.09
C ASP A 134 17.05 5.01 -14.29
N LEU A 135 15.93 4.30 -14.03
CA LEU A 135 15.00 3.86 -15.07
C LEU A 135 14.28 5.06 -15.72
N ASN A 136 14.01 4.98 -17.02
CA ASN A 136 13.11 5.91 -17.69
C ASN A 136 11.64 5.59 -17.35
N VAL A 137 10.70 6.48 -17.77
CA VAL A 137 9.28 6.33 -17.41
C VAL A 137 8.64 5.12 -18.09
N GLU A 138 9.03 4.83 -19.32
CA GLU A 138 8.55 3.69 -20.10
C GLU A 138 8.96 2.37 -19.43
N GLU A 139 10.23 2.23 -19.06
CA GLU A 139 10.74 1.06 -18.34
C GLU A 139 9.96 0.83 -17.03
N ILE A 140 9.68 1.88 -16.26
CA ILE A 140 8.92 1.75 -15.03
C ILE A 140 7.47 1.31 -15.34
N GLN A 141 6.83 1.90 -16.33
CA GLN A 141 5.46 1.54 -16.72
C GLN A 141 5.37 0.08 -17.18
N ASP A 142 6.33 -0.39 -17.96
CA ASP A 142 6.40 -1.77 -18.43
C ASP A 142 6.51 -2.76 -17.27
N LEU A 143 7.35 -2.47 -16.26
CA LEU A 143 7.44 -3.29 -15.04
C LEU A 143 6.07 -3.45 -14.33
N TYR A 144 5.31 -2.37 -14.23
CA TYR A 144 3.98 -2.41 -13.61
C TYR A 144 2.96 -3.14 -14.50
N HIS A 145 2.99 -2.94 -15.81
CA HIS A 145 2.12 -3.63 -16.76
C HIS A 145 2.37 -5.15 -16.74
N GLU A 146 3.63 -5.57 -16.77
CA GLU A 146 4.01 -6.98 -16.72
C GLU A 146 3.58 -7.61 -15.39
N PHE A 147 3.90 -6.96 -14.26
CA PHE A 147 3.61 -7.51 -12.93
C PHE A 147 2.11 -7.67 -12.70
N TYR A 148 1.30 -6.69 -13.12
CA TYR A 148 -0.15 -6.69 -12.86
C TYR A 148 -1.01 -7.24 -14.00
N ALA A 149 -0.43 -7.77 -15.07
CA ALA A 149 -1.16 -8.31 -16.23
C ALA A 149 -2.28 -9.31 -15.87
N ASN A 150 -2.08 -10.11 -14.83
CA ASN A 150 -3.02 -11.14 -14.37
C ASN A 150 -3.74 -10.77 -13.06
N HIS A 151 -3.76 -9.48 -12.69
CA HIS A 151 -4.36 -8.98 -11.45
C HIS A 151 -5.50 -8.01 -11.72
N PRO A 152 -6.74 -8.50 -11.94
CA PRO A 152 -7.85 -7.69 -12.46
C PRO A 152 -8.32 -6.57 -11.53
N PHE A 153 -7.92 -6.60 -10.28
CA PHE A 153 -8.25 -5.55 -9.29
C PHE A 153 -7.19 -4.45 -9.19
N VAL A 154 -6.08 -4.55 -9.93
CA VAL A 154 -5.06 -3.50 -10.01
C VAL A 154 -5.09 -2.86 -11.38
N LEU A 155 -5.36 -1.57 -11.42
CA LEU A 155 -5.50 -0.79 -12.65
C LEU A 155 -4.36 0.23 -12.74
N LEU A 156 -3.71 0.31 -13.89
CA LEU A 156 -2.69 1.32 -14.17
C LEU A 156 -3.33 2.51 -14.87
N SER A 157 -3.14 3.70 -14.30
CA SER A 157 -3.69 4.94 -14.85
C SER A 157 -2.62 5.72 -15.59
N GLN A 158 -2.93 6.16 -16.81
CA GLN A 158 -2.08 7.07 -17.60
C GLN A 158 -2.14 8.52 -17.10
N GLN A 159 -3.17 8.87 -16.35
CA GLN A 159 -3.36 10.20 -15.78
C GLN A 159 -3.34 10.16 -14.26
N ASN A 160 -2.94 11.25 -13.63
CA ASN A 160 -3.00 11.38 -12.18
C ASN A 160 -4.44 11.17 -11.69
N PRO A 161 -4.69 10.10 -10.92
CA PRO A 161 -6.04 9.70 -10.55
C PRO A 161 -6.54 10.43 -9.31
N SER A 162 -7.86 10.42 -9.09
CA SER A 162 -8.48 10.94 -7.88
C SER A 162 -8.95 9.83 -6.95
N LEU A 163 -8.88 10.06 -5.65
CA LEU A 163 -9.27 9.07 -4.63
C LEU A 163 -10.72 8.56 -4.79
N LYS A 164 -11.62 9.39 -5.30
CA LYS A 164 -13.02 9.02 -5.52
C LYS A 164 -13.21 7.84 -6.49
N GLN A 165 -12.25 7.59 -7.37
CA GLN A 165 -12.32 6.50 -8.35
C GLN A 165 -12.20 5.11 -7.71
N VAL A 166 -11.66 5.00 -6.49
CA VAL A 166 -11.51 3.73 -5.77
C VAL A 166 -12.44 3.57 -4.58
N VAL A 167 -13.01 4.66 -4.06
CA VAL A 167 -13.93 4.61 -2.91
C VAL A 167 -15.14 3.74 -3.23
N ASN A 168 -15.48 2.84 -2.31
CA ASN A 168 -16.54 1.82 -2.44
C ASN A 168 -16.28 0.77 -3.53
N THR A 169 -15.04 0.58 -3.96
CA THR A 169 -14.65 -0.46 -4.92
C THR A 169 -13.57 -1.37 -4.35
N ASN A 170 -13.42 -2.56 -4.97
CA ASN A 170 -12.28 -3.45 -4.65
C ASN A 170 -11.07 -3.22 -5.56
N LYS A 171 -10.96 -2.04 -6.14
CA LYS A 171 -9.88 -1.68 -7.07
C LYS A 171 -8.71 -1.04 -6.33
N CYS A 172 -7.51 -1.30 -6.82
CA CYS A 172 -6.34 -0.47 -6.62
C CYS A 172 -6.07 0.29 -7.93
N ILE A 173 -5.86 1.59 -7.86
CA ILE A 173 -5.40 2.37 -9.01
C ILE A 173 -3.98 2.84 -8.72
N ILE A 174 -3.07 2.53 -9.65
CA ILE A 174 -1.67 2.93 -9.58
C ILE A 174 -1.38 3.88 -10.76
N HIS A 175 -0.64 4.95 -10.47
CA HIS A 175 -0.12 5.87 -11.46
C HIS A 175 1.37 6.09 -11.19
N VAL A 176 2.16 6.15 -12.26
CA VAL A 176 3.61 6.30 -12.18
C VAL A 176 4.06 7.48 -13.03
N GLU A 177 4.85 8.34 -12.43
CA GLU A 177 5.52 9.47 -13.07
C GLU A 177 7.03 9.44 -12.79
N LYS A 178 7.81 10.06 -13.68
CA LYS A 178 9.22 10.35 -13.43
C LYS A 178 9.47 11.85 -13.55
N HIS A 179 10.18 12.40 -12.56
CA HIS A 179 10.62 13.77 -12.53
C HIS A 179 12.12 13.79 -12.26
N GLU A 180 12.90 14.17 -13.25
CA GLU A 180 14.38 14.13 -13.18
C GLU A 180 14.89 12.74 -12.76
N ASP A 181 15.53 12.65 -11.60
CA ASP A 181 16.09 11.42 -11.00
C ASP A 181 15.12 10.69 -10.05
N LYS A 182 13.86 11.16 -9.94
CA LYS A 182 12.87 10.59 -9.01
C LYS A 182 11.69 9.98 -9.75
N LYS A 183 11.32 8.78 -9.33
CA LYS A 183 10.01 8.19 -9.65
C LYS A 183 9.02 8.51 -8.54
N LEU A 184 7.81 8.89 -8.96
CA LEU A 184 6.64 9.05 -8.11
C LEU A 184 5.64 7.96 -8.45
N ILE A 185 5.18 7.26 -7.43
CA ILE A 185 4.15 6.24 -7.54
C ILE A 185 2.97 6.66 -6.67
N ILE A 186 1.81 6.77 -7.27
CA ILE A 186 0.55 6.99 -6.56
C ILE A 186 -0.18 5.65 -6.53
N SER A 187 -0.53 5.18 -5.34
CA SER A 187 -1.30 3.97 -5.14
C SER A 187 -2.52 4.26 -4.28
N MET A 188 -3.70 3.96 -4.80
CA MET A 188 -4.97 4.29 -4.14
C MET A 188 -5.87 3.08 -4.03
N ILE A 189 -6.51 2.94 -2.87
CA ILE A 189 -7.51 1.89 -2.58
C ILE A 189 -8.63 2.44 -1.70
N ASP A 190 -9.75 1.74 -1.63
CA ASP A 190 -10.69 1.87 -0.52
C ASP A 190 -10.13 1.14 0.71
N ASN A 191 -9.99 1.83 1.83
CA ASN A 191 -9.36 1.28 3.04
C ASN A 191 -10.17 0.18 3.74
N LEU A 192 -11.47 0.10 3.49
CA LEU A 192 -12.37 -0.90 4.10
C LEU A 192 -12.73 -2.05 3.14
N ILE A 193 -12.56 -1.86 1.82
CA ILE A 193 -12.80 -2.90 0.82
C ILE A 193 -11.47 -3.51 0.39
N LYS A 194 -10.77 -2.97 -0.61
CA LYS A 194 -9.46 -3.51 -1.06
C LYS A 194 -8.43 -3.53 0.07
N GLY A 195 -8.51 -2.58 1.01
CA GLY A 195 -7.64 -2.51 2.19
C GLY A 195 -8.06 -3.37 3.37
N ALA A 196 -9.19 -4.07 3.31
CA ALA A 196 -9.71 -4.90 4.40
C ALA A 196 -10.55 -6.07 3.88
N SER A 197 -11.89 -6.01 3.95
CA SER A 197 -12.78 -7.13 3.64
C SER A 197 -12.74 -7.56 2.17
N GLY A 198 -12.50 -6.66 1.25
CA GLY A 198 -12.41 -6.98 -0.18
C GLY A 198 -11.10 -7.66 -0.57
N GLN A 199 -10.09 -7.64 0.30
CA GLN A 199 -8.85 -8.37 0.10
C GLN A 199 -9.03 -9.87 0.43
N ALA A 200 -9.87 -10.17 1.41
CA ALA A 200 -10.24 -11.53 1.79
C ALA A 200 -11.18 -12.17 0.77
#